data_19135f4465038c3f465a23f22de1311a
#
_entry.id   19135f4465038c3f465a23f22de1311a
#
_cell.length_a   1.000
_cell.length_b   1.000
_cell.length_c   1.000
_cell.angle_alpha   90.00
_cell.angle_beta   90.00
_cell.angle_gamma   90.00
#
_symmetry.space_group_name_H-M   'P 1'
#
loop_
_entity.id
_entity.type
_entity.pdbx_description
1 polymer ?
#
loop_
_entity_poly.entity_id
_entity_poly.type
_entity_poly.pdbx_seq_one_letter_code
_entity_poly.pdbx_strand_id
1 'polypeptide(L)'
;IIGKNTVIAAQTGIAGSVQIGQRVLIGGQVGIIGHIEIGDNTAIGAQSGIPKNISGGAWWASPAVPLAEAKQQIAWVRRLGKLFARVKEIEKKLGL
;
A
#
# COMPACT_ATOMS: atom_id res chain seq x y z
N ILE A 1 -13.90 16.06 3.31
CA ILE A 1 -13.06 17.26 3.55
C ILE A 1 -11.63 16.95 3.13
N ILE A 2 -11.07 17.83 2.36
CA ILE A 2 -9.69 17.71 1.86
C ILE A 2 -8.90 18.93 2.32
N GLY A 3 -7.78 18.70 3.01
CA GLY A 3 -6.94 19.75 3.55
C GLY A 3 -6.09 20.48 2.51
N LYS A 4 -5.36 21.48 2.97
CA LYS A 4 -4.53 22.35 2.13
C LYS A 4 -3.38 21.60 1.48
N ASN A 5 -3.03 22.00 0.26
CA ASN A 5 -1.86 21.50 -0.46
C ASN A 5 -1.88 19.97 -0.66
N THR A 6 -3.07 19.41 -0.76
CA THR A 6 -3.26 17.98 -1.06
C THR A 6 -3.41 17.80 -2.56
N VAL A 7 -2.73 16.81 -3.10
CA VAL A 7 -2.77 16.46 -4.53
C VAL A 7 -3.36 15.07 -4.69
N ILE A 8 -4.37 14.97 -5.54
CA ILE A 8 -5.04 13.70 -5.82
C ILE A 8 -4.99 13.47 -7.32
N ALA A 9 -4.34 12.39 -7.74
CA ALA A 9 -4.21 12.09 -9.16
C ALA A 9 -5.46 11.38 -9.72
N ALA A 10 -5.47 11.19 -11.01
CA ALA A 10 -6.63 10.71 -11.76
C ALA A 10 -7.12 9.33 -11.31
N GLN A 11 -8.42 9.11 -11.46
CA GLN A 11 -9.10 7.83 -11.20
C GLN A 11 -9.04 7.36 -9.75
N THR A 12 -8.73 8.25 -8.82
CA THR A 12 -8.80 7.92 -7.39
C THR A 12 -10.25 7.98 -6.93
N GLY A 13 -10.68 6.92 -6.27
CA GLY A 13 -12.02 6.81 -5.70
C GLY A 13 -11.98 7.06 -4.20
N ILE A 14 -12.74 8.06 -3.75
CA ILE A 14 -12.85 8.38 -2.32
C ILE A 14 -14.32 8.23 -1.92
N ALA A 15 -14.57 7.28 -1.01
CA ALA A 15 -15.92 7.03 -0.54
C ALA A 15 -16.40 8.14 0.41
N GLY A 16 -17.67 8.08 0.80
CA GLY A 16 -18.27 9.13 1.63
C GLY A 16 -17.67 9.23 3.02
N SER A 17 -17.73 10.43 3.58
CA SER A 17 -17.29 10.72 4.95
C SER A 17 -15.81 10.47 5.22
N VAL A 18 -14.96 10.62 4.20
CA VAL A 18 -13.51 10.54 4.36
C VAL A 18 -12.97 11.94 4.66
N GLN A 19 -12.05 12.03 5.59
CA GLN A 19 -11.32 13.26 5.89
C GLN A 19 -9.86 13.09 5.46
N ILE A 20 -9.39 13.99 4.61
CA ILE A 20 -8.01 13.99 4.13
C ILE A 20 -7.31 15.24 4.64
N GLY A 21 -6.18 15.06 5.28
CA GLY A 21 -5.41 16.13 5.88
C GLY A 21 -4.68 17.03 4.87
N GLN A 22 -3.70 17.76 5.37
CA GLN A 22 -2.90 18.69 4.59
C GLN A 22 -1.66 18.00 4.02
N ARG A 23 -1.19 18.47 2.88
CA ARG A 23 0.04 17.99 2.24
C ARG A 23 0.03 16.47 2.04
N VAL A 24 -1.11 15.96 1.60
CA VAL A 24 -1.28 14.55 1.25
C VAL A 24 -1.09 14.39 -0.26
N LEU A 25 -0.35 13.38 -0.66
CA LEU A 25 -0.13 13.05 -2.07
C LEU A 25 -0.80 11.71 -2.34
N ILE A 26 -1.76 11.69 -3.24
CA ILE A 26 -2.47 10.46 -3.59
C ILE A 26 -2.22 10.17 -5.07
N GLY A 27 -1.56 9.04 -5.34
CA GLY A 27 -1.29 8.56 -6.68
C GLY A 27 -2.57 8.18 -7.43
N GLY A 28 -2.44 7.87 -8.72
CA GLY A 28 -3.58 7.49 -9.55
C GLY A 28 -4.20 6.14 -9.16
N GLN A 29 -5.48 5.99 -9.41
CA GLN A 29 -6.21 4.72 -9.20
C GLN A 29 -6.16 4.21 -7.76
N VAL A 30 -6.12 5.09 -6.78
CA VAL A 30 -6.19 4.73 -5.36
C VAL A 30 -7.65 4.59 -4.95
N GLY A 31 -7.95 3.59 -4.14
CA GLY A 31 -9.27 3.41 -3.54
C GLY A 31 -9.23 3.67 -2.04
N ILE A 32 -10.13 4.53 -1.55
CA ILE A 32 -10.23 4.87 -0.13
C ILE A 32 -11.64 4.54 0.35
N ILE A 33 -11.75 3.64 1.33
CA ILE A 33 -13.06 3.26 1.88
C ILE A 33 -13.67 4.41 2.69
N GLY A 34 -14.98 4.33 2.93
CA GLY A 34 -15.70 5.37 3.67
C GLY A 34 -15.38 5.44 5.15
N HIS A 35 -15.63 6.62 5.72
CA HIS A 35 -15.55 6.87 7.18
C HIS A 35 -14.16 6.69 7.78
N ILE A 36 -13.10 6.99 7.01
CA ILE A 36 -11.73 6.94 7.51
C ILE A 36 -11.05 8.30 7.40
N GLU A 37 -9.91 8.42 8.04
CA GLU A 37 -9.09 9.61 8.03
C GLU A 37 -7.72 9.31 7.43
N ILE A 38 -7.28 10.20 6.54
CA ILE A 38 -5.91 10.22 6.03
C ILE A 38 -5.24 11.42 6.68
N GLY A 39 -4.27 11.17 7.55
CA GLY A 39 -3.58 12.22 8.28
C GLY A 39 -2.66 13.06 7.42
N ASP A 40 -2.18 14.17 7.99
CA ASP A 40 -1.29 15.10 7.30
C ASP A 40 0.02 14.43 6.85
N ASN A 41 0.61 14.98 5.80
CA ASN A 41 1.93 14.56 5.31
C ASN A 41 1.99 13.06 4.95
N THR A 42 0.92 12.53 4.38
CA THR A 42 0.83 11.14 3.93
C THR A 42 1.00 11.09 2.42
N ALA A 43 1.79 10.14 1.94
CA ALA A 43 1.91 9.87 0.52
C ALA A 43 1.39 8.46 0.23
N ILE A 44 0.53 8.34 -0.76
CA ILE A 44 -0.09 7.07 -1.15
C ILE A 44 0.30 6.75 -2.59
N GLY A 45 0.99 5.64 -2.79
CA GLY A 45 1.40 5.20 -4.12
C GLY A 45 0.22 4.77 -4.98
N ALA A 46 0.40 4.84 -6.30
CA ALA A 46 -0.65 4.49 -7.27
C ALA A 46 -1.20 3.09 -7.06
N GLN A 47 -2.48 2.91 -7.34
CA GLN A 47 -3.19 1.63 -7.26
C GLN A 47 -3.26 1.02 -5.87
N SER A 48 -3.08 1.82 -4.84
CA SER A 48 -3.20 1.37 -3.45
C SER A 48 -4.65 1.29 -2.99
N GLY A 49 -4.93 0.40 -2.06
CA GLY A 49 -6.21 0.32 -1.37
C GLY A 49 -6.06 0.71 0.09
N ILE A 50 -6.87 1.63 0.57
CA ILE A 50 -6.77 2.15 1.93
C ILE A 50 -7.97 1.66 2.75
N PRO A 51 -7.79 0.63 3.59
CA PRO A 51 -8.88 0.02 4.35
C PRO A 51 -9.03 0.53 5.78
N LYS A 52 -8.20 1.46 6.22
CA LYS A 52 -8.20 1.96 7.60
C LYS A 52 -7.56 3.34 7.67
N ASN A 53 -7.70 4.00 8.81
CA ASN A 53 -7.03 5.27 9.07
C ASN A 53 -5.52 5.12 8.92
N ILE A 54 -4.89 6.04 8.21
CA ILE A 54 -3.44 6.11 8.07
C ILE A 54 -2.97 7.54 8.30
N SER A 55 -1.73 7.71 8.73
CA SER A 55 -1.20 9.04 9.00
C SER A 55 0.32 9.06 8.85
N GLY A 56 0.80 10.00 8.04
CA GLY A 56 2.21 10.25 7.82
C GLY A 56 2.92 9.17 7.04
N GLY A 57 4.04 9.53 6.43
CA GLY A 57 4.89 8.62 5.69
C GLY A 57 4.33 8.20 4.33
N ALA A 58 5.00 7.25 3.73
CA ALA A 58 4.64 6.72 2.41
C ALA A 58 3.99 5.32 2.55
N TRP A 59 2.89 5.13 1.85
CA TRP A 59 2.08 3.91 1.89
C TRP A 59 1.86 3.39 0.48
N TRP A 60 1.83 2.08 0.31
CA TRP A 60 1.63 1.47 -1.00
C TRP A 60 1.10 0.04 -0.87
N ALA A 61 0.45 -0.42 -1.91
CA ALA A 61 -0.10 -1.78 -2.08
C ALA A 61 -1.59 -1.87 -1.74
N SER A 62 -2.13 -3.05 -1.85
CA SER A 62 -3.53 -3.32 -1.55
C SER A 62 -3.64 -4.62 -0.74
N PRO A 63 -3.94 -4.55 0.56
CA PRO A 63 -4.09 -3.34 1.37
C PRO A 63 -2.78 -2.57 1.51
N ALA A 64 -2.88 -1.25 1.65
CA ALA A 64 -1.69 -0.42 1.74
C ALA A 64 -0.93 -0.66 3.04
N VAL A 65 0.39 -0.74 2.89
CA VAL A 65 1.35 -0.84 4.00
C VAL A 65 2.42 0.23 3.81
N PRO A 66 3.24 0.52 4.82
CA PRO A 66 4.36 1.45 4.62
C PRO A 66 5.21 1.05 3.42
N LEU A 67 5.69 2.04 2.68
CA LEU A 67 6.37 1.81 1.40
C LEU A 67 7.54 0.83 1.49
N ALA A 68 8.36 0.94 2.52
CA ALA A 68 9.50 0.04 2.70
C ALA A 68 9.03 -1.42 2.84
N GLU A 69 7.96 -1.63 3.58
CA GLU A 69 7.36 -2.95 3.76
C GLU A 69 6.79 -3.49 2.44
N ALA A 70 6.10 -2.65 1.67
CA ALA A 70 5.57 -3.03 0.37
C ALA A 70 6.68 -3.48 -0.59
N LYS A 71 7.77 -2.73 -0.65
CA LYS A 71 8.92 -3.08 -1.49
C LYS A 71 9.53 -4.42 -1.09
N GLN A 72 9.65 -4.66 0.21
CA GLN A 72 10.16 -5.92 0.73
C GLN A 72 9.26 -7.09 0.35
N GLN A 73 7.96 -6.93 0.50
CA GLN A 73 6.98 -7.96 0.13
C GLN A 73 7.04 -8.29 -1.36
N ILE A 74 7.13 -7.28 -2.22
CA ILE A 74 7.26 -7.46 -3.66
C ILE A 74 8.55 -8.21 -4.00
N ALA A 75 9.66 -7.85 -3.35
CA ALA A 75 10.92 -8.53 -3.56
C ALA A 75 10.84 -10.01 -3.19
N TRP A 76 10.20 -10.32 -2.07
CA TRP A 76 9.99 -11.70 -1.65
C TRP A 76 9.13 -12.49 -2.64
N VAL A 77 8.01 -11.89 -3.09
CA VAL A 77 7.13 -12.55 -4.07
C VAL A 77 7.89 -12.88 -5.35
N ARG A 78 8.73 -11.98 -5.83
CA ARG A 78 9.55 -12.21 -7.04
C ARG A 78 10.58 -13.32 -6.85
N ARG A 79 11.01 -13.57 -5.62
CA ARG A 79 11.97 -14.62 -5.30
C ARG A 79 11.33 -15.94 -4.90
N LEU A 80 10.00 -15.97 -4.85
CA LEU A 80 9.26 -17.12 -4.33
C LEU A 80 9.56 -18.40 -5.11
N GLY A 81 9.66 -18.32 -6.43
CA GLY A 81 9.99 -19.49 -7.27
C GLY A 81 11.32 -20.12 -6.89
N LYS A 82 12.35 -19.29 -6.65
CA LYS A 82 13.66 -19.80 -6.21
C LYS A 82 13.58 -20.42 -4.82
N LEU A 83 12.79 -19.85 -3.93
CA LEU A 83 12.60 -20.40 -2.59
C LEU A 83 11.95 -21.78 -2.65
N PHE A 84 10.90 -21.95 -3.46
CA PHE A 84 10.27 -23.26 -3.66
C PHE A 84 11.26 -24.29 -4.17
N ALA A 85 12.08 -23.92 -5.14
CA ALA A 85 13.10 -24.83 -5.69
C ALA A 85 14.10 -25.26 -4.61
N ARG A 86 14.55 -24.32 -3.78
CA ARG A 86 15.48 -24.62 -2.68
C ARG A 86 14.86 -25.53 -1.62
N VAL A 87 13.60 -25.29 -1.29
CA VAL A 87 12.86 -26.14 -0.35
C VAL A 87 12.75 -27.56 -0.88
N LYS A 88 12.39 -27.71 -2.15
CA LYS A 88 12.34 -29.03 -2.79
C LYS A 88 13.67 -29.77 -2.72
N GLU A 89 14.78 -29.08 -2.94
CA GLU A 89 16.11 -29.67 -2.83
C GLU A 89 16.40 -30.15 -1.41
N ILE A 90 16.09 -29.33 -0.42
CA ILE A 90 16.27 -29.68 0.99
C ILE A 90 15.42 -30.90 1.36
N GLU A 91 14.15 -30.91 0.96
CA GLU A 91 13.25 -32.05 1.20
C GLU A 91 13.81 -33.32 0.59
N LYS A 92 14.31 -33.24 -0.64
CA LYS A 92 14.91 -34.38 -1.35
C LYS A 92 16.11 -34.94 -0.58
N LYS A 93 16.99 -34.07 -0.09
CA LYS A 93 18.17 -34.47 0.69
C LYS A 93 17.79 -35.10 2.04
N LEU A 94 16.66 -34.71 2.61
CA LEU A 94 16.16 -35.23 3.87
C LEU A 94 15.25 -36.44 3.71
N GLY A 95 14.95 -36.83 2.49
CA GLY A 95 14.06 -37.96 2.23
C GLY A 95 12.58 -37.67 2.47
N LEU A 96 12.19 -36.39 2.38
CA LEU A 96 10.80 -35.99 2.58
C LEU A 96 9.99 -35.97 1.29
#